data_0f9a0925b6cb45378028ce172adb804d
#
_entry.id   0f9a0925b6cb45378028ce172adb804d
#
_cell.length_a   1.000
_cell.length_b   1.000
_cell.length_c   1.000
_cell.angle_alpha   90.00
_cell.angle_beta   90.00
_cell.angle_gamma   90.00
#
_symmetry.space_group_name_H-M   'P 1'
#
loop_
_entity.id
_entity.type
_entity.pdbx_description
1 polymer ?
#
loop_
_entity_poly.entity_id
_entity_poly.type
_entity_poly.pdbx_seq_one_letter_code
_entity_poly.pdbx_strand_id
1 'polypeptide(L)'
;IDEKQYTAIPMVGAPKTDKPVTGKIIFGGFGKISDLENLDVKDSILIVERGSDVEGELLFFSIKEKNAADAGAKALIVYNNESGIFLGELIHEFSGPEYSPQIPVVSVDREEGLEIIEKLENDSNGIMNLFYNPDFIAHFSSRGPVSPFYMKPDMVAPGAYINTTQIGSSYNFTSGTSFAAPHVSGAAALLLQNNPELENHELKSLLVTTVKPVSNAYGKEFSIHESGSGRLDIASAYNAKLIISPTNFVINFSSDEKSIQKELQLKLIEKELGKIDVKFEGPEFITFEQKIKDNNLQTEFTISGEKYGEYEGKIFINHEKIKYTIPIIIHYTEGSISTYQENEKLFFEINHPDKWSFTKITITNSKNGNTETITATPDRKPSMKIYEDSQYWI
;
A
#
# COMPACT_ATOMS: atom_id res chain seq x y z
N ILE A 1 -4.34 17.89 -16.86
CA ILE A 1 -4.55 18.26 -18.28
C ILE A 1 -6.05 18.40 -18.45
N ASP A 2 -6.54 19.55 -18.89
CA ASP A 2 -7.96 19.80 -19.13
C ASP A 2 -8.89 19.29 -18.01
N GLU A 3 -8.56 19.58 -16.75
CA GLU A 3 -9.20 19.15 -15.51
C GLU A 3 -9.04 17.65 -15.17
N LYS A 4 -8.55 16.78 -16.07
CA LYS A 4 -8.24 15.40 -15.75
C LYS A 4 -6.89 15.27 -15.04
N GLN A 5 -6.87 14.48 -13.98
CA GLN A 5 -5.67 14.13 -13.23
C GLN A 5 -5.13 12.78 -13.71
N TYR A 6 -3.81 12.70 -13.85
CA TYR A 6 -3.08 11.51 -14.24
C TYR A 6 -2.14 11.09 -13.11
N THR A 7 -2.00 9.78 -12.91
CA THR A 7 -1.04 9.24 -11.94
C THR A 7 0.34 9.22 -12.56
N ALA A 8 1.26 10.00 -12.00
CA ALA A 8 2.62 10.10 -12.49
C ALA A 8 3.62 9.77 -11.39
N ILE A 9 4.74 9.13 -11.76
CA ILE A 9 5.83 8.80 -10.84
C ILE A 9 7.01 9.71 -11.15
N PRO A 10 7.52 10.49 -10.18
CA PRO A 10 8.76 11.24 -10.34
C PRO A 10 9.92 10.29 -10.66
N MET A 11 10.72 10.62 -11.66
CA MET A 11 11.96 9.87 -11.93
C MET A 11 13.00 10.14 -10.85
N VAL A 12 13.81 9.13 -10.54
CA VAL A 12 14.90 9.23 -9.57
C VAL A 12 15.85 10.34 -9.98
N GLY A 13 16.07 11.30 -9.09
CA GLY A 13 16.92 12.46 -9.33
C GLY A 13 16.21 13.65 -9.96
N ALA A 14 14.92 13.55 -10.31
CA ALA A 14 14.18 14.71 -10.81
C ALA A 14 14.09 15.83 -9.76
N PRO A 15 14.35 17.09 -10.15
CA PRO A 15 14.21 18.23 -9.23
C PRO A 15 12.75 18.43 -8.82
N LYS A 16 12.54 18.90 -7.60
CA LYS A 16 11.23 19.35 -7.13
C LYS A 16 10.81 20.63 -7.84
N THR A 17 9.52 20.88 -7.84
CA THR A 17 8.99 22.18 -8.28
C THR A 17 8.67 23.05 -7.06
N ASP A 18 9.19 24.28 -7.02
CA ASP A 18 8.82 25.27 -6.00
C ASP A 18 7.38 25.75 -6.17
N LYS A 19 6.93 25.78 -7.40
CA LYS A 19 5.55 26.12 -7.83
C LYS A 19 5.13 25.16 -8.93
N PRO A 20 3.82 24.91 -9.10
CA PRO A 20 3.35 24.14 -10.24
C PRO A 20 3.89 24.66 -11.57
N VAL A 21 4.43 23.78 -12.38
CA VAL A 21 4.86 24.08 -13.75
C VAL A 21 3.64 24.02 -14.65
N THR A 22 3.35 25.12 -15.33
CA THR A 22 2.25 25.21 -16.29
C THR A 22 2.80 25.43 -17.68
N GLY A 23 2.22 24.82 -18.68
CA GLY A 23 2.63 24.99 -20.07
C GLY A 23 1.77 24.19 -21.03
N LYS A 24 1.87 24.56 -22.30
CA LYS A 24 1.32 23.78 -23.40
C LYS A 24 2.02 22.39 -23.40
N ILE A 25 1.27 21.33 -23.65
CA ILE A 25 1.86 19.99 -23.79
C ILE A 25 2.21 19.80 -25.25
N ILE A 26 3.44 19.31 -25.49
CA ILE A 26 3.96 19.07 -26.84
C ILE A 26 4.49 17.64 -26.90
N PHE A 27 4.08 16.89 -27.93
CA PHE A 27 4.63 15.58 -28.20
C PHE A 27 5.97 15.72 -28.93
N GLY A 28 7.03 15.17 -28.34
CA GLY A 28 8.40 15.24 -28.82
C GLY A 28 8.99 13.89 -29.22
N GLY A 29 8.17 13.00 -29.82
CA GLY A 29 8.66 11.70 -30.29
C GLY A 29 9.34 10.89 -29.18
N PHE A 30 10.58 10.47 -29.41
CA PHE A 30 11.43 9.79 -28.42
C PHE A 30 12.30 10.77 -27.60
N GLY A 31 12.21 12.07 -27.84
CA GLY A 31 13.02 13.09 -27.13
C GLY A 31 14.46 13.16 -27.64
N LYS A 32 14.71 12.78 -28.86
CA LYS A 32 15.99 13.02 -29.58
C LYS A 32 16.08 14.47 -30.01
N ILE A 33 17.28 14.96 -30.21
CA ILE A 33 17.48 16.31 -30.74
C ILE A 33 16.72 16.50 -32.06
N SER A 34 16.81 15.51 -32.98
CA SER A 34 16.09 15.50 -34.24
C SER A 34 14.57 15.60 -34.12
N ASP A 35 14.00 15.06 -33.06
CA ASP A 35 12.56 15.09 -32.80
C ASP A 35 12.08 16.49 -32.37
N LEU A 36 12.99 17.27 -31.78
CA LEU A 36 12.69 18.58 -31.18
C LEU A 36 13.02 19.77 -32.06
N GLU A 37 13.89 19.62 -33.09
CA GLU A 37 14.42 20.70 -33.93
C GLU A 37 13.33 21.57 -34.59
N ASN A 38 12.18 21.00 -34.91
CA ASN A 38 11.09 21.71 -35.61
C ASN A 38 9.88 21.99 -34.70
N LEU A 39 10.02 21.81 -33.37
CA LEU A 39 8.97 22.01 -32.39
C LEU A 39 9.24 23.31 -31.59
N ASP A 40 8.19 24.05 -31.30
CA ASP A 40 8.26 25.19 -30.37
C ASP A 40 8.13 24.71 -28.94
N VAL A 41 9.22 24.08 -28.42
CA VAL A 41 9.27 23.44 -27.12
C VAL A 41 9.43 24.45 -25.98
N LYS A 42 9.83 25.69 -26.29
CA LYS A 42 10.11 26.69 -25.26
C LYS A 42 8.91 26.94 -24.36
N ASP A 43 9.16 26.92 -23.03
CA ASP A 43 8.16 27.15 -21.98
C ASP A 43 7.03 26.08 -21.90
N SER A 44 7.20 24.95 -22.59
CA SER A 44 6.23 23.85 -22.63
C SER A 44 6.46 22.74 -21.58
N ILE A 45 5.51 21.82 -21.50
CA ILE A 45 5.67 20.50 -20.90
C ILE A 45 5.82 19.51 -22.05
N LEU A 46 6.98 18.88 -22.19
CA LEU A 46 7.22 17.93 -23.25
C LEU A 46 6.74 16.54 -22.83
N ILE A 47 6.08 15.81 -23.73
CA ILE A 47 5.76 14.39 -23.57
C ILE A 47 6.49 13.57 -24.62
N VAL A 48 7.20 12.50 -24.18
CA VAL A 48 8.00 11.64 -25.06
C VAL A 48 7.80 10.17 -24.75
N GLU A 49 8.08 9.28 -25.71
CA GLU A 49 8.01 7.84 -25.53
C GLU A 49 9.29 7.29 -24.89
N ARG A 50 9.14 6.26 -24.02
CA ARG A 50 10.23 5.46 -23.49
C ARG A 50 10.89 4.66 -24.63
N GLY A 51 12.22 4.48 -24.58
CA GLY A 51 13.00 3.76 -25.61
C GLY A 51 13.42 4.64 -26.75
N SER A 52 13.58 4.07 -27.92
CA SER A 52 14.02 4.70 -29.18
C SER A 52 13.33 4.04 -30.37
N ASP A 53 13.25 4.75 -31.50
CA ASP A 53 12.80 4.24 -32.79
C ASP A 53 13.91 3.46 -33.54
N VAL A 54 15.14 3.46 -33.02
CA VAL A 54 16.27 2.71 -33.56
C VAL A 54 16.49 1.45 -32.74
N GLU A 55 16.41 0.31 -33.38
CA GLU A 55 16.62 -0.99 -32.74
C GLU A 55 18.03 -1.10 -32.12
N GLY A 56 18.08 -1.46 -30.83
CA GLY A 56 19.32 -1.58 -30.05
C GLY A 56 19.90 -0.27 -29.53
N GLU A 57 19.31 0.88 -29.82
CA GLU A 57 19.74 2.16 -29.25
C GLU A 57 19.28 2.29 -27.78
N LEU A 58 20.23 2.59 -26.90
CA LEU A 58 19.96 2.91 -25.49
C LEU A 58 19.84 4.43 -25.32
N LEU A 59 18.64 4.96 -25.46
CA LEU A 59 18.33 6.36 -25.21
C LEU A 59 17.94 6.56 -23.75
N PHE A 60 18.91 6.88 -22.90
CA PHE A 60 18.71 7.06 -21.48
C PHE A 60 17.79 8.24 -21.15
N PHE A 61 17.07 8.16 -20.02
CA PHE A 61 16.18 9.24 -19.56
C PHE A 61 16.93 10.53 -19.28
N SER A 62 18.18 10.46 -18.81
CA SER A 62 19.07 11.62 -18.65
C SER A 62 19.33 12.35 -19.96
N ILE A 63 19.45 11.64 -21.07
CA ILE A 63 19.63 12.23 -22.41
C ILE A 63 18.31 12.91 -22.85
N LYS A 64 17.17 12.25 -22.66
CA LYS A 64 15.86 12.83 -22.99
C LYS A 64 15.60 14.11 -22.18
N GLU A 65 15.89 14.08 -20.88
CA GLU A 65 15.75 15.23 -20.01
C GLU A 65 16.65 16.39 -20.45
N LYS A 66 17.93 16.11 -20.71
CA LYS A 66 18.88 17.10 -21.19
C LYS A 66 18.43 17.73 -22.51
N ASN A 67 18.02 16.94 -23.47
CA ASN A 67 17.53 17.44 -24.77
C ASN A 67 16.29 18.31 -24.59
N ALA A 68 15.34 17.91 -23.74
CA ALA A 68 14.14 18.69 -23.42
C ALA A 68 14.49 20.01 -22.75
N ALA A 69 15.39 20.00 -21.77
CA ALA A 69 15.84 21.20 -21.06
C ALA A 69 16.60 22.16 -22.01
N ASP A 70 17.51 21.65 -22.83
CA ASP A 70 18.27 22.43 -23.81
C ASP A 70 17.33 23.05 -24.87
N ALA A 71 16.23 22.39 -25.23
CA ALA A 71 15.19 22.92 -26.11
C ALA A 71 14.25 23.93 -25.42
N GLY A 72 14.40 24.13 -24.10
CA GLY A 72 13.65 25.11 -23.32
C GLY A 72 12.33 24.61 -22.72
N ALA A 73 12.08 23.30 -22.67
CA ALA A 73 10.96 22.75 -21.94
C ALA A 73 11.08 23.03 -20.42
N LYS A 74 9.94 23.21 -19.74
CA LYS A 74 9.87 23.44 -18.30
C LYS A 74 9.70 22.13 -17.52
N ALA A 75 9.23 21.08 -18.17
CA ALA A 75 9.01 19.76 -17.58
C ALA A 75 8.98 18.69 -18.67
N LEU A 76 9.23 17.44 -18.26
CA LEU A 76 9.20 16.29 -19.16
C LEU A 76 8.29 15.19 -18.60
N ILE A 77 7.42 14.65 -19.44
CA ILE A 77 6.64 13.44 -19.21
C ILE A 77 7.22 12.34 -20.11
N VAL A 78 7.53 11.18 -19.55
CA VAL A 78 7.92 9.99 -20.33
C VAL A 78 6.83 8.95 -20.15
N TYR A 79 6.14 8.59 -21.23
CA TYR A 79 5.18 7.50 -21.18
C TYR A 79 5.83 6.17 -21.57
N ASN A 80 5.29 5.08 -20.99
CA ASN A 80 5.85 3.75 -21.21
C ASN A 80 5.60 3.27 -22.64
N ASN A 81 6.54 2.52 -23.19
CA ASN A 81 6.40 1.82 -24.48
C ASN A 81 5.71 0.46 -24.36
N GLU A 82 5.47 0.00 -23.12
CA GLU A 82 4.72 -1.21 -22.76
C GLU A 82 3.62 -0.85 -21.77
N SER A 83 2.59 -1.71 -21.64
CA SER A 83 1.53 -1.52 -20.65
C SER A 83 2.10 -1.54 -19.23
N GLY A 84 1.58 -0.67 -18.38
CA GLY A 84 1.98 -0.50 -16.99
C GLY A 84 2.92 0.68 -16.75
N ILE A 85 2.98 1.09 -15.49
CA ILE A 85 3.81 2.19 -15.03
C ILE A 85 5.24 1.71 -14.78
N PHE A 86 6.23 2.57 -14.90
CA PHE A 86 7.64 2.24 -14.65
C PHE A 86 8.33 3.28 -13.79
N LEU A 87 9.40 2.89 -13.11
CA LEU A 87 10.29 3.81 -12.42
C LEU A 87 11.48 4.12 -13.34
N GLY A 88 11.65 5.39 -13.69
CA GLY A 88 12.81 5.86 -14.43
C GLY A 88 13.85 6.50 -13.50
N GLU A 89 15.12 6.41 -13.90
CA GLU A 89 16.25 7.02 -13.20
C GLU A 89 16.95 8.00 -14.13
N LEU A 90 17.10 9.26 -13.68
CA LEU A 90 17.86 10.27 -14.39
C LEU A 90 19.34 10.20 -14.01
N ILE A 91 19.63 9.89 -12.75
CA ILE A 91 20.99 9.78 -12.23
C ILE A 91 21.35 8.31 -12.10
N HIS A 92 22.30 7.84 -12.88
CA HIS A 92 22.83 6.48 -12.87
C HIS A 92 24.33 6.49 -13.24
N GLU A 93 25.01 5.36 -13.13
CA GLU A 93 26.45 5.27 -13.37
C GLU A 93 26.92 5.74 -14.75
N PHE A 94 26.05 5.67 -15.77
CA PHE A 94 26.33 6.12 -17.14
C PHE A 94 25.96 7.59 -17.40
N SER A 95 25.33 8.30 -16.46
CA SER A 95 24.96 9.72 -16.64
C SER A 95 26.17 10.65 -16.63
N GLY A 96 27.29 10.19 -16.07
CA GLY A 96 28.48 10.98 -15.86
C GLY A 96 28.44 11.84 -14.58
N PRO A 97 29.57 12.18 -14.00
CA PRO A 97 29.65 12.88 -12.71
C PRO A 97 29.20 14.35 -12.77
N GLU A 98 29.15 14.93 -13.95
CA GLU A 98 28.76 16.34 -14.15
C GLU A 98 27.28 16.52 -14.50
N TYR A 99 26.53 15.41 -14.74
CA TYR A 99 25.13 15.49 -15.07
C TYR A 99 24.28 15.84 -13.84
N SER A 100 23.50 16.88 -13.97
CA SER A 100 22.49 17.29 -13.00
C SER A 100 21.17 17.58 -13.73
N PRO A 101 20.08 16.89 -13.40
CA PRO A 101 18.78 17.17 -14.00
C PRO A 101 18.34 18.60 -13.77
N GLN A 102 17.84 19.26 -14.81
CA GLN A 102 17.48 20.67 -14.80
C GLN A 102 15.99 20.90 -14.66
N ILE A 103 15.18 19.97 -15.19
CA ILE A 103 13.72 20.09 -15.21
C ILE A 103 13.06 18.89 -14.52
N PRO A 104 11.85 19.06 -13.94
CA PRO A 104 11.10 17.96 -13.37
C PRO A 104 10.70 16.93 -14.44
N VAL A 105 10.87 15.65 -14.13
CA VAL A 105 10.55 14.53 -15.03
C VAL A 105 9.68 13.53 -14.30
N VAL A 106 8.61 13.10 -14.98
CA VAL A 106 7.72 12.05 -14.49
C VAL A 106 7.55 10.95 -15.52
N SER A 107 7.27 9.74 -15.06
CA SER A 107 6.78 8.65 -15.89
C SER A 107 5.28 8.48 -15.74
N VAL A 108 4.62 8.06 -16.83
CA VAL A 108 3.20 7.69 -16.85
C VAL A 108 3.03 6.35 -17.56
N ASP A 109 1.90 5.70 -17.31
CA ASP A 109 1.52 4.49 -18.03
C ASP A 109 1.37 4.73 -19.54
N ARG A 110 1.43 3.64 -20.34
CA ARG A 110 1.29 3.73 -21.80
C ARG A 110 -0.07 4.25 -22.23
N GLU A 111 -1.13 3.71 -21.66
CA GLU A 111 -2.51 4.09 -21.98
C GLU A 111 -2.77 5.55 -21.63
N GLU A 112 -2.32 6.00 -20.47
CA GLU A 112 -2.40 7.41 -20.04
C GLU A 112 -1.59 8.32 -20.96
N GLY A 113 -0.39 7.92 -21.36
CA GLY A 113 0.46 8.67 -22.26
C GLY A 113 -0.17 8.85 -23.64
N LEU A 114 -0.72 7.79 -24.22
CA LEU A 114 -1.43 7.84 -25.50
C LEU A 114 -2.70 8.68 -25.42
N GLU A 115 -3.47 8.59 -24.33
CA GLU A 115 -4.63 9.45 -24.09
C GLU A 115 -4.25 10.93 -24.02
N ILE A 116 -3.13 11.25 -23.37
CA ILE A 116 -2.62 12.64 -23.35
C ILE A 116 -2.32 13.10 -24.75
N ILE A 117 -1.61 12.28 -25.55
CA ILE A 117 -1.24 12.64 -26.93
C ILE A 117 -2.47 12.83 -27.82
N GLU A 118 -3.48 11.99 -27.71
CA GLU A 118 -4.74 12.12 -28.45
C GLU A 118 -5.44 13.46 -28.19
N LYS A 119 -5.33 13.97 -26.96
CA LYS A 119 -5.90 15.26 -26.58
C LYS A 119 -5.13 16.49 -27.11
N LEU A 120 -3.88 16.32 -27.54
CA LEU A 120 -3.03 17.45 -28.01
C LEU A 120 -3.55 18.14 -29.26
N GLU A 121 -4.41 17.51 -30.04
CA GLU A 121 -5.07 18.11 -31.19
C GLU A 121 -5.88 19.39 -30.86
N ASN A 122 -6.24 19.55 -29.55
CA ASN A 122 -7.04 20.66 -29.02
C ASN A 122 -6.23 21.73 -28.27
N ASP A 123 -4.92 21.83 -28.49
CA ASP A 123 -4.05 22.84 -27.83
C ASP A 123 -4.03 22.69 -26.29
N SER A 124 -3.94 21.47 -25.80
CA SER A 124 -4.06 21.18 -24.39
C SER A 124 -2.93 21.78 -23.54
N ASN A 125 -3.31 22.31 -22.36
CA ASN A 125 -2.40 22.80 -21.36
C ASN A 125 -2.32 21.81 -20.17
N GLY A 126 -1.11 21.68 -19.60
CA GLY A 126 -0.87 20.85 -18.44
C GLY A 126 -0.39 21.63 -17.25
N ILE A 127 -0.59 21.04 -16.09
CA ILE A 127 -0.01 21.47 -14.82
C ILE A 127 0.73 20.29 -14.23
N MET A 128 2.03 20.46 -13.97
CA MET A 128 2.87 19.48 -13.27
C MET A 128 3.33 20.06 -11.95
N ASN A 129 3.18 19.26 -10.89
CA ASN A 129 3.65 19.64 -9.57
C ASN A 129 4.39 18.46 -8.95
N LEU A 130 5.68 18.60 -8.71
CA LEU A 130 6.54 17.63 -8.04
C LEU A 130 6.93 18.14 -6.66
N PHE A 131 6.47 17.44 -5.63
CA PHE A 131 6.83 17.76 -4.26
C PHE A 131 7.17 16.48 -3.50
N TYR A 132 7.94 16.64 -2.44
CA TYR A 132 8.25 15.52 -1.57
C TYR A 132 7.04 15.20 -0.68
N ASN A 133 6.50 14.00 -0.83
CA ASN A 133 5.51 13.45 0.07
C ASN A 133 6.10 12.23 0.80
N PRO A 134 6.51 12.38 2.08
CA PRO A 134 7.09 11.27 2.84
C PRO A 134 6.09 10.14 3.13
N ASP A 135 4.79 10.41 2.94
CA ASP A 135 3.71 9.49 3.23
C ASP A 135 3.19 8.78 1.96
N PHE A 136 3.84 8.99 0.81
CA PHE A 136 3.48 8.33 -0.44
C PHE A 136 4.05 6.91 -0.49
N ILE A 137 3.19 5.92 -0.79
CA ILE A 137 3.63 4.53 -0.96
C ILE A 137 4.24 4.34 -2.34
N ALA A 138 5.48 3.86 -2.39
CA ALA A 138 6.18 3.60 -3.65
C ALA A 138 5.44 2.52 -4.47
N HIS A 139 5.39 2.72 -5.80
CA HIS A 139 4.69 1.83 -6.72
C HIS A 139 5.21 0.39 -6.70
N PHE A 140 6.48 0.17 -6.38
CA PHE A 140 7.08 -1.15 -6.27
C PHE A 140 6.75 -1.87 -4.95
N SER A 141 6.03 -1.23 -4.01
CA SER A 141 5.60 -1.87 -2.76
C SER A 141 4.53 -2.93 -3.06
N SER A 142 4.74 -4.14 -2.57
CA SER A 142 3.75 -5.21 -2.70
C SER A 142 2.48 -4.88 -1.95
N ARG A 143 1.34 -5.29 -2.50
CA ARG A 143 0.01 -5.08 -1.95
C ARG A 143 -0.60 -6.39 -1.49
N GLY A 144 -1.49 -6.31 -0.51
CA GLY A 144 -2.38 -7.41 -0.16
C GLY A 144 -3.60 -7.50 -1.09
N PRO A 145 -4.57 -8.35 -0.76
CA PRO A 145 -4.49 -9.34 0.31
C PRO A 145 -3.55 -10.51 -0.03
N VAL A 146 -3.05 -11.19 1.01
CA VAL A 146 -2.41 -12.51 0.82
C VAL A 146 -3.49 -13.56 1.01
N SER A 147 -3.64 -14.45 0.02
CA SER A 147 -4.64 -15.52 0.08
C SER A 147 -4.46 -16.38 1.34
N PRO A 148 -5.55 -16.74 2.03
CA PRO A 148 -6.94 -16.43 1.81
C PRO A 148 -7.49 -15.33 2.73
N PHE A 149 -7.21 -14.11 2.61
CA PHE A 149 -7.68 -12.98 3.42
C PHE A 149 -6.78 -12.60 4.60
N TYR A 150 -5.50 -12.85 4.46
CA TYR A 150 -4.53 -12.40 5.43
C TYR A 150 -4.13 -10.95 5.13
N MET A 151 -4.35 -10.06 6.09
CA MET A 151 -4.02 -8.63 5.94
C MET A 151 -2.50 -8.43 5.83
N LYS A 152 -2.05 -7.92 4.69
CA LYS A 152 -0.67 -7.49 4.44
C LYS A 152 -0.66 -6.25 3.54
N PRO A 153 0.37 -5.40 3.67
CA PRO A 153 1.44 -5.40 4.70
C PRO A 153 0.89 -5.15 6.11
N ASP A 154 1.66 -5.45 7.16
CA ASP A 154 1.29 -5.04 8.53
C ASP A 154 1.45 -3.52 8.70
N MET A 155 2.49 -2.94 8.10
CA MET A 155 2.82 -1.51 8.12
C MET A 155 3.78 -1.17 6.98
N VAL A 156 4.00 0.10 6.72
CA VAL A 156 5.00 0.60 5.79
C VAL A 156 6.10 1.39 6.51
N ALA A 157 7.28 1.47 5.89
CA ALA A 157 8.43 2.21 6.40
C ALA A 157 9.20 2.87 5.25
N PRO A 158 10.06 3.87 5.51
CA PRO A 158 10.87 4.51 4.47
C PRO A 158 11.68 3.49 3.67
N GLY A 159 11.51 3.47 2.36
CA GLY A 159 12.18 2.52 1.46
C GLY A 159 12.50 3.11 0.08
N ALA A 160 12.17 4.40 -0.15
CA ALA A 160 12.48 5.10 -1.38
C ALA A 160 13.49 6.21 -1.14
N TYR A 161 14.47 6.34 -2.05
CA TYR A 161 15.55 7.35 -1.96
C TYR A 161 16.35 7.29 -0.65
N ILE A 162 16.66 6.09 -0.21
CA ILE A 162 17.43 5.85 1.01
C ILE A 162 18.92 6.04 0.71
N ASN A 163 19.55 7.01 1.38
CA ASN A 163 20.99 7.18 1.33
C ASN A 163 21.66 6.14 2.23
N THR A 164 22.31 5.17 1.63
CA THR A 164 22.91 4.04 2.34
C THR A 164 24.35 3.79 1.91
N THR A 165 25.07 3.04 2.73
CA THR A 165 26.46 2.65 2.46
C THR A 165 26.58 1.74 1.24
N GLN A 166 27.64 1.96 0.46
CA GLN A 166 28.01 1.16 -0.70
C GLN A 166 29.43 0.60 -0.54
N ILE A 167 29.74 -0.48 -1.25
CA ILE A 167 31.09 -1.05 -1.31
C ILE A 167 32.08 0.02 -1.80
N GLY A 168 33.23 0.12 -1.18
CA GLY A 168 34.26 1.12 -1.52
C GLY A 168 34.19 2.40 -0.69
N SER A 169 33.58 2.34 0.52
CA SER A 169 33.50 3.47 1.48
C SER A 169 32.77 4.70 0.92
N SER A 170 31.74 4.47 0.11
CA SER A 170 30.89 5.48 -0.47
C SER A 170 29.43 5.35 0.01
N TYR A 171 28.60 6.32 -0.33
CA TYR A 171 27.16 6.32 -0.11
C TYR A 171 26.46 6.50 -1.44
N ASN A 172 25.30 5.87 -1.57
CA ASN A 172 24.44 6.06 -2.75
C ASN A 172 22.97 6.04 -2.34
N PHE A 173 22.15 6.71 -3.14
CA PHE A 173 20.70 6.65 -3.00
C PHE A 173 20.16 5.40 -3.70
N THR A 174 19.29 4.69 -3.01
CA THR A 174 18.67 3.48 -3.52
C THR A 174 17.23 3.38 -3.04
N SER A 175 16.44 2.51 -3.69
CA SER A 175 15.04 2.32 -3.37
C SER A 175 14.70 0.83 -3.37
N GLY A 176 13.81 0.43 -2.47
CA GLY A 176 13.31 -0.95 -2.37
C GLY A 176 12.67 -1.21 -1.02
N THR A 177 11.75 -2.15 -0.98
CA THR A 177 11.20 -2.68 0.28
C THR A 177 12.29 -3.33 1.15
N SER A 178 13.39 -3.77 0.52
CA SER A 178 14.62 -4.27 1.19
C SER A 178 15.30 -3.19 2.06
N PHE A 179 15.03 -1.91 1.82
CA PHE A 179 15.53 -0.79 2.65
C PHE A 179 14.49 -0.32 3.66
N ALA A 180 13.20 -0.60 3.44
CA ALA A 180 12.14 -0.36 4.43
C ALA A 180 12.23 -1.35 5.62
N ALA A 181 12.50 -2.62 5.35
CA ALA A 181 12.60 -3.65 6.37
C ALA A 181 13.65 -3.35 7.46
N PRO A 182 14.89 -2.90 7.16
CA PRO A 182 15.87 -2.51 8.15
C PRO A 182 15.44 -1.34 9.06
N HIS A 183 14.61 -0.42 8.57
CA HIS A 183 14.05 0.63 9.42
C HIS A 183 13.15 0.04 10.52
N VAL A 184 12.34 -0.97 10.18
CA VAL A 184 11.51 -1.68 11.16
C VAL A 184 12.39 -2.47 12.13
N SER A 185 13.42 -3.17 11.63
CA SER A 185 14.35 -3.93 12.47
C SER A 185 15.14 -3.01 13.44
N GLY A 186 15.56 -1.84 12.97
CA GLY A 186 16.21 -0.83 13.81
C GLY A 186 15.28 -0.27 14.88
N ALA A 187 14.02 0.00 14.52
CA ALA A 187 13.00 0.43 15.47
C ALA A 187 12.76 -0.65 16.55
N ALA A 188 12.66 -1.92 16.14
CA ALA A 188 12.52 -3.05 17.06
C ALA A 188 13.70 -3.14 18.04
N ALA A 189 14.92 -2.97 17.56
CA ALA A 189 16.11 -2.97 18.42
C ALA A 189 16.09 -1.84 19.46
N LEU A 190 15.64 -0.63 19.07
CA LEU A 190 15.50 0.50 20.00
C LEU A 190 14.43 0.24 21.07
N LEU A 191 13.29 -0.38 20.70
CA LEU A 191 12.26 -0.74 21.65
C LEU A 191 12.74 -1.81 22.64
N LEU A 192 13.47 -2.83 22.17
CA LEU A 192 14.04 -3.87 23.01
C LEU A 192 15.16 -3.34 23.92
N GLN A 193 15.94 -2.36 23.44
CA GLN A 193 16.93 -1.69 24.30
C GLN A 193 16.27 -0.96 25.48
N ASN A 194 15.10 -0.34 25.23
CA ASN A 194 14.35 0.36 26.28
C ASN A 194 13.59 -0.60 27.19
N ASN A 195 13.09 -1.70 26.66
CA ASN A 195 12.34 -2.72 27.41
C ASN A 195 12.71 -4.14 26.92
N PRO A 196 13.78 -4.73 27.48
CA PRO A 196 14.31 -6.02 27.05
C PRO A 196 13.36 -7.21 27.26
N GLU A 197 12.36 -7.05 28.13
CA GLU A 197 11.39 -8.11 28.47
C GLU A 197 10.21 -8.20 27.50
N LEU A 198 10.16 -7.35 26.47
CA LEU A 198 9.08 -7.40 25.46
C LEU A 198 9.12 -8.71 24.68
N GLU A 199 8.00 -9.40 24.64
CA GLU A 199 7.81 -10.54 23.77
C GLU A 199 7.60 -10.12 22.31
N ASN A 200 7.85 -11.03 21.35
CA ASN A 200 7.74 -10.73 19.92
C ASN A 200 6.39 -10.15 19.50
N HIS A 201 5.29 -10.66 20.06
CA HIS A 201 3.94 -10.19 19.75
C HIS A 201 3.67 -8.80 20.35
N GLU A 202 4.25 -8.48 21.50
CA GLU A 202 4.18 -7.16 22.14
C GLU A 202 4.97 -6.11 21.38
N LEU A 203 6.19 -6.47 20.98
CA LEU A 203 7.04 -5.66 20.13
C LEU A 203 6.33 -5.34 18.79
N LYS A 204 5.73 -6.36 18.16
CA LYS A 204 4.91 -6.18 16.96
C LYS A 204 3.74 -5.23 17.22
N SER A 205 3.04 -5.41 18.34
CA SER A 205 1.92 -4.54 18.70
C SER A 205 2.33 -3.07 18.76
N LEU A 206 3.40 -2.76 19.51
CA LEU A 206 3.89 -1.38 19.63
C LEU A 206 4.23 -0.75 18.28
N LEU A 207 4.92 -1.49 17.40
CA LEU A 207 5.31 -0.99 16.08
C LEU A 207 4.13 -0.78 15.15
N VAL A 208 3.20 -1.75 15.10
CA VAL A 208 2.13 -1.80 14.10
C VAL A 208 0.94 -0.92 14.49
N THR A 209 0.67 -0.74 15.77
CA THR A 209 -0.51 0.03 16.21
C THR A 209 -0.26 1.52 16.40
N THR A 210 1.00 1.97 16.56
CA THR A 210 1.33 3.38 16.83
C THR A 210 1.81 4.15 15.61
N VAL A 211 1.37 3.76 14.45
CA VAL A 211 1.76 4.28 13.14
C VAL A 211 1.18 5.65 12.82
N LYS A 212 1.73 6.31 11.81
CA LYS A 212 1.13 7.48 11.17
C LYS A 212 0.33 7.09 9.94
N PRO A 213 -0.81 7.74 9.68
CA PRO A 213 -1.54 7.53 8.45
C PRO A 213 -0.69 7.93 7.24
N VAL A 214 -0.91 7.28 6.12
CA VAL A 214 -0.26 7.59 4.84
C VAL A 214 -1.32 7.94 3.80
N SER A 215 -1.05 8.97 3.01
CA SER A 215 -1.98 9.48 2.01
C SER A 215 -1.28 9.85 0.72
N ASN A 216 -2.03 9.83 -0.37
CA ASN A 216 -1.56 10.33 -1.65
C ASN A 216 -1.46 11.87 -1.65
N ALA A 217 -1.01 12.43 -2.77
CA ALA A 217 -0.84 13.88 -2.97
C ALA A 217 -2.13 14.70 -2.78
N TYR A 218 -3.29 14.07 -2.85
CA TYR A 218 -4.61 14.69 -2.71
C TYR A 218 -5.21 14.53 -1.32
N GLY A 219 -4.43 13.98 -0.37
CA GLY A 219 -4.89 13.75 1.00
C GLY A 219 -5.81 12.53 1.17
N LYS A 220 -6.01 11.72 0.11
CA LYS A 220 -6.73 10.46 0.23
C LYS A 220 -5.82 9.41 0.86
N GLU A 221 -6.25 8.79 1.94
CA GLU A 221 -5.52 7.70 2.56
C GLU A 221 -5.39 6.50 1.59
N PHE A 222 -4.24 5.84 1.64
CA PHE A 222 -4.04 4.57 0.95
C PHE A 222 -4.85 3.46 1.61
N SER A 223 -5.24 2.47 0.83
CA SER A 223 -5.98 1.32 1.32
C SER A 223 -5.16 0.52 2.35
N ILE A 224 -5.86 -0.24 3.19
CA ILE A 224 -5.22 -1.13 4.17
C ILE A 224 -4.36 -2.18 3.44
N HIS A 225 -4.75 -2.63 2.26
CA HIS A 225 -3.95 -3.55 1.44
C HIS A 225 -2.68 -2.92 0.85
N GLU A 226 -2.57 -1.60 0.84
CA GLU A 226 -1.37 -0.88 0.42
C GLU A 226 -0.50 -0.45 1.60
N SER A 227 -1.13 -0.03 2.71
CA SER A 227 -0.45 0.64 3.83
C SER A 227 -0.40 -0.16 5.12
N GLY A 228 -1.19 -1.24 5.24
CA GLY A 228 -1.43 -1.88 6.52
C GLY A 228 -2.04 -0.89 7.52
N SER A 229 -1.52 -0.87 8.72
CA SER A 229 -1.94 0.12 9.74
C SER A 229 -1.49 1.55 9.41
N GLY A 230 -0.39 1.73 8.64
CA GLY A 230 0.21 3.01 8.32
C GLY A 230 1.74 2.99 8.33
N ARG A 231 2.37 4.15 8.39
CA ARG A 231 3.82 4.32 8.39
C ARG A 231 4.43 4.25 9.79
N LEU A 232 5.55 3.54 9.91
CA LEU A 232 6.36 3.44 11.13
C LEU A 232 6.58 4.82 11.79
N ASP A 233 6.21 4.92 13.06
CA ASP A 233 6.52 6.05 13.94
C ASP A 233 7.24 5.57 15.19
N ILE A 234 8.57 5.61 15.15
CA ILE A 234 9.44 5.14 16.23
C ILE A 234 9.19 5.94 17.52
N ALA A 235 8.94 7.23 17.43
CA ALA A 235 8.71 8.07 18.60
C ALA A 235 7.40 7.69 19.31
N SER A 236 6.34 7.45 18.56
CA SER A 236 5.07 6.98 19.12
C SER A 236 5.20 5.59 19.70
N ALA A 237 5.88 4.65 19.01
CA ALA A 237 6.12 3.29 19.49
C ALA A 237 6.95 3.27 20.79
N TYR A 238 7.99 4.10 20.87
CA TYR A 238 8.86 4.20 22.04
C TYR A 238 8.16 4.74 23.29
N ASN A 239 7.24 5.68 23.10
CA ASN A 239 6.47 6.31 24.20
C ASN A 239 5.15 5.58 24.49
N ALA A 240 4.81 4.56 23.72
CA ALA A 240 3.58 3.82 23.90
C ALA A 240 3.59 3.04 25.22
N LYS A 241 2.44 3.02 25.90
CA LYS A 241 2.25 2.36 27.20
C LYS A 241 1.24 1.21 27.12
N LEU A 242 0.58 1.05 25.98
CA LEU A 242 -0.47 0.07 25.77
C LEU A 242 -0.07 -0.91 24.66
N ILE A 243 -0.11 -2.19 24.99
CA ILE A 243 0.03 -3.31 24.05
C ILE A 243 -1.36 -3.82 23.72
N ILE A 244 -1.65 -3.97 22.44
CA ILE A 244 -2.98 -4.33 21.93
C ILE A 244 -2.87 -5.62 21.12
N SER A 245 -3.69 -6.61 21.41
CA SER A 245 -3.73 -7.88 20.69
C SER A 245 -5.18 -8.33 20.45
N PRO A 246 -5.53 -8.72 19.21
CA PRO A 246 -4.74 -8.70 17.99
C PRO A 246 -4.53 -7.27 17.45
N THR A 247 -3.58 -7.11 16.51
CA THR A 247 -3.23 -5.81 15.90
C THR A 247 -4.06 -5.45 14.68
N ASN A 248 -4.90 -6.37 14.22
CA ASN A 248 -5.84 -6.19 13.11
C ASN A 248 -6.98 -7.19 13.20
N PHE A 249 -8.05 -6.94 12.46
CA PHE A 249 -9.18 -7.87 12.31
C PHE A 249 -9.52 -8.11 10.84
N VAL A 250 -10.00 -9.33 10.58
CA VAL A 250 -10.84 -9.63 9.43
C VAL A 250 -12.21 -10.02 9.95
N ILE A 251 -13.26 -9.36 9.47
CA ILE A 251 -14.64 -9.57 9.85
C ILE A 251 -15.42 -10.03 8.63
N ASN A 252 -16.07 -11.18 8.74
CA ASN A 252 -16.87 -11.75 7.65
C ASN A 252 -18.34 -11.74 8.04
N PHE A 253 -19.11 -10.81 7.48
CA PHE A 253 -20.57 -10.83 7.56
C PHE A 253 -21.17 -11.67 6.45
N SER A 254 -22.33 -12.25 6.73
CA SER A 254 -23.16 -12.92 5.74
C SER A 254 -24.61 -12.43 5.81
N SER A 255 -25.44 -12.89 4.90
CA SER A 255 -26.88 -12.60 4.95
C SER A 255 -27.52 -13.05 6.27
N ASP A 256 -26.99 -14.14 6.86
CA ASP A 256 -27.52 -14.77 8.06
C ASP A 256 -26.82 -14.27 9.35
N GLU A 257 -25.58 -13.77 9.26
CA GLU A 257 -24.80 -13.29 10.38
C GLU A 257 -24.45 -11.81 10.22
N LYS A 258 -25.33 -10.96 10.75
CA LYS A 258 -25.24 -9.50 10.64
C LYS A 258 -24.63 -8.80 11.86
N SER A 259 -24.31 -9.52 12.92
CA SER A 259 -23.63 -9.00 14.10
C SER A 259 -22.46 -9.89 14.47
N ILE A 260 -21.28 -9.31 14.65
CA ILE A 260 -20.05 -10.05 14.97
C ILE A 260 -19.35 -9.36 16.15
N GLN A 261 -19.01 -10.16 17.15
CA GLN A 261 -18.24 -9.72 18.30
C GLN A 261 -16.76 -10.02 18.11
N LYS A 262 -15.91 -9.06 18.48
CA LYS A 262 -14.45 -9.20 18.54
C LYS A 262 -13.94 -8.66 19.87
N GLU A 263 -12.80 -9.17 20.30
CA GLU A 263 -12.17 -8.77 21.56
C GLU A 263 -10.71 -8.36 21.31
N LEU A 264 -10.31 -7.26 21.93
CA LEU A 264 -8.93 -6.78 21.97
C LEU A 264 -8.43 -6.84 23.41
N GLN A 265 -7.36 -7.57 23.63
CA GLN A 265 -6.65 -7.55 24.90
C GLN A 265 -5.82 -6.27 25.01
N LEU A 266 -5.92 -5.60 26.14
CA LEU A 266 -5.23 -4.36 26.44
C LEU A 266 -4.24 -4.62 27.60
N LYS A 267 -2.96 -4.80 27.29
CA LYS A 267 -1.92 -4.99 28.31
C LYS A 267 -1.15 -3.68 28.49
N LEU A 268 -1.10 -3.19 29.71
CA LEU A 268 -0.29 -2.03 30.07
C LEU A 268 1.14 -2.42 30.38
N ILE A 269 2.08 -1.61 29.91
CA ILE A 269 3.49 -1.71 30.29
C ILE A 269 3.69 -1.17 31.72
N GLU A 270 2.87 -0.21 32.14
CA GLU A 270 2.86 0.39 33.49
C GLU A 270 1.49 0.23 34.19
N LYS A 271 1.43 0.48 35.47
CA LYS A 271 0.50 -0.10 36.45
C LYS A 271 -1.02 0.16 36.35
N GLU A 272 -1.54 1.11 35.64
CA GLU A 272 -3.00 1.32 35.60
C GLU A 272 -3.49 1.80 34.23
N LEU A 273 -4.62 1.23 33.80
CA LEU A 273 -5.32 1.65 32.61
C LEU A 273 -5.98 3.02 32.86
N GLY A 274 -5.33 4.08 32.41
CA GLY A 274 -5.90 5.43 32.44
C GLY A 274 -7.15 5.55 31.57
N LYS A 275 -7.59 6.79 31.32
CA LYS A 275 -8.71 7.04 30.42
C LYS A 275 -8.36 6.61 29.01
N ILE A 276 -9.17 5.70 28.46
CA ILE A 276 -9.13 5.28 27.07
C ILE A 276 -10.31 5.86 26.33
N ASP A 277 -10.07 6.40 25.15
CA ASP A 277 -11.10 6.84 24.21
C ASP A 277 -11.02 5.95 22.97
N VAL A 278 -12.15 5.37 22.57
CA VAL A 278 -12.23 4.40 21.45
C VAL A 278 -13.19 4.93 20.40
N LYS A 279 -12.75 4.96 19.15
CA LYS A 279 -13.55 5.39 18.00
C LYS A 279 -13.39 4.37 16.86
N PHE A 280 -14.48 4.08 16.19
CA PHE A 280 -14.48 3.35 14.92
C PHE A 280 -14.69 4.32 13.76
N GLU A 281 -13.92 4.15 12.70
CA GLU A 281 -14.11 4.78 11.41
C GLU A 281 -14.21 3.70 10.33
N GLY A 282 -15.32 3.67 9.60
CA GLY A 282 -15.62 2.67 8.58
C GLY A 282 -16.90 3.02 7.81
N PRO A 283 -17.46 2.09 7.04
CA PRO A 283 -18.68 2.31 6.27
C PRO A 283 -19.86 2.75 7.16
N GLU A 284 -20.64 3.71 6.68
CA GLU A 284 -21.78 4.29 7.44
C GLU A 284 -22.87 3.26 7.79
N PHE A 285 -22.97 2.19 7.03
CA PHE A 285 -23.93 1.10 7.26
C PHE A 285 -23.44 0.05 8.28
N ILE A 286 -22.30 0.29 8.93
CA ILE A 286 -21.80 -0.53 10.03
C ILE A 286 -21.88 0.27 11.33
N THR A 287 -22.64 -0.25 12.28
CA THR A 287 -22.67 0.27 13.64
C THR A 287 -21.62 -0.44 14.50
N PHE A 288 -21.09 0.31 15.46
CA PHE A 288 -20.02 -0.16 16.34
C PHE A 288 -20.40 0.16 17.79
N GLU A 289 -20.43 -0.88 18.61
CA GLU A 289 -20.57 -0.77 20.05
C GLU A 289 -19.34 -1.32 20.74
N GLN A 290 -18.98 -0.76 21.89
CA GLN A 290 -17.80 -1.16 22.62
C GLN A 290 -17.97 -1.08 24.12
N LYS A 291 -17.28 -1.97 24.84
CA LYS A 291 -17.23 -1.99 26.30
C LYS A 291 -15.85 -2.47 26.76
N ILE A 292 -15.28 -1.77 27.74
CA ILE A 292 -14.03 -2.19 28.37
C ILE A 292 -14.38 -2.93 29.66
N LYS A 293 -13.87 -4.15 29.81
CA LYS A 293 -14.02 -4.96 31.01
C LYS A 293 -12.71 -5.78 31.22
N ASP A 294 -12.15 -5.72 32.43
CA ASP A 294 -10.99 -6.52 32.85
C ASP A 294 -9.81 -6.42 31.86
N ASN A 295 -9.48 -5.21 31.41
CA ASN A 295 -8.46 -4.93 30.39
C ASN A 295 -8.74 -5.53 28.98
N ASN A 296 -9.98 -5.93 28.73
CA ASN A 296 -10.44 -6.38 27.43
C ASN A 296 -11.40 -5.34 26.83
N LEU A 297 -11.14 -4.96 25.59
CA LEU A 297 -12.05 -4.15 24.80
C LEU A 297 -12.93 -5.09 23.99
N GLN A 298 -14.14 -5.30 24.46
CA GLN A 298 -15.18 -6.04 23.74
C GLN A 298 -15.82 -5.11 22.72
N THR A 299 -15.92 -5.55 21.48
CA THR A 299 -16.50 -4.80 20.37
C THR A 299 -17.57 -5.59 19.69
N GLU A 300 -18.64 -4.93 19.28
CA GLU A 300 -19.69 -5.50 18.47
C GLU A 300 -19.89 -4.67 17.22
N PHE A 301 -19.82 -5.34 16.06
CA PHE A 301 -20.04 -4.76 14.75
C PHE A 301 -21.35 -5.29 14.21
N THR A 302 -22.26 -4.42 13.81
CA THR A 302 -23.52 -4.80 13.17
C THR A 302 -23.65 -4.13 11.82
N ILE A 303 -23.92 -4.94 10.79
CA ILE A 303 -24.09 -4.45 9.42
C ILE A 303 -25.57 -4.26 9.11
N SER A 304 -25.91 -3.16 8.45
CA SER A 304 -27.25 -2.87 7.93
C SER A 304 -27.19 -2.66 6.41
N GLY A 305 -28.22 -3.16 5.69
CA GLY A 305 -28.27 -3.04 4.24
C GLY A 305 -27.88 -4.33 3.52
N GLU A 306 -27.85 -4.26 2.18
CA GLU A 306 -27.69 -5.44 1.28
C GLU A 306 -26.54 -5.25 0.28
N LYS A 307 -25.61 -4.36 0.53
CA LYS A 307 -24.50 -4.11 -0.38
C LYS A 307 -23.33 -5.03 -0.06
N TYR A 308 -23.27 -6.16 -0.75
CA TYR A 308 -22.15 -7.10 -0.64
C TYR A 308 -20.86 -6.52 -1.19
N GLY A 309 -19.73 -6.92 -0.61
CA GLY A 309 -18.40 -6.46 -1.03
C GLY A 309 -17.37 -6.51 0.07
N GLU A 310 -16.18 -6.01 -0.24
CA GLU A 310 -15.09 -5.80 0.70
C GLU A 310 -15.03 -4.31 1.09
N TYR A 311 -14.84 -4.06 2.37
CA TYR A 311 -14.77 -2.73 2.94
C TYR A 311 -13.64 -2.63 3.95
N GLU A 312 -13.21 -1.42 4.21
CA GLU A 312 -12.16 -1.11 5.17
C GLU A 312 -12.70 -0.30 6.34
N GLY A 313 -12.14 -0.55 7.51
CA GLY A 313 -12.42 0.23 8.72
C GLY A 313 -11.19 0.30 9.62
N LYS A 314 -11.22 1.19 10.60
CA LYS A 314 -10.18 1.36 11.61
C LYS A 314 -10.79 1.58 12.98
N ILE A 315 -10.28 0.88 14.00
CA ILE A 315 -10.49 1.28 15.38
C ILE A 315 -9.32 2.16 15.80
N PHE A 316 -9.63 3.32 16.34
CA PHE A 316 -8.68 4.21 16.99
C PHE A 316 -8.84 4.11 18.49
N ILE A 317 -7.74 3.88 19.19
CA ILE A 317 -7.69 3.91 20.64
C ILE A 317 -6.74 5.03 21.04
N ASN A 318 -7.25 6.04 21.75
CA ASN A 318 -6.43 7.09 22.30
C ASN A 318 -6.16 6.79 23.79
N HIS A 319 -4.89 6.64 24.12
CA HIS A 319 -4.44 6.46 25.48
C HIS A 319 -3.31 7.47 25.75
N GLU A 320 -3.49 8.34 26.74
CA GLU A 320 -2.62 9.48 27.00
C GLU A 320 -2.45 10.37 25.74
N LYS A 321 -1.21 10.44 25.21
CA LYS A 321 -0.87 11.24 24.02
C LYS A 321 -0.67 10.40 22.77
N ILE A 322 -0.85 9.09 22.87
CA ILE A 322 -0.62 8.14 21.77
C ILE A 322 -1.97 7.70 21.18
N LYS A 323 -2.04 7.75 19.87
CA LYS A 323 -3.15 7.20 19.08
C LYS A 323 -2.73 5.84 18.52
N TYR A 324 -3.47 4.81 18.90
CA TYR A 324 -3.29 3.45 18.38
C TYR A 324 -4.30 3.21 17.26
N THR A 325 -3.86 2.56 16.20
CA THR A 325 -4.66 2.27 15.01
C THR A 325 -4.74 0.77 14.78
N ILE A 326 -5.95 0.24 14.73
CA ILE A 326 -6.21 -1.18 14.45
C ILE A 326 -7.01 -1.26 13.14
N PRO A 327 -6.40 -1.66 12.03
CA PRO A 327 -7.08 -1.79 10.75
C PRO A 327 -8.00 -3.00 10.74
N ILE A 328 -9.09 -2.89 9.98
CA ILE A 328 -10.13 -3.91 9.84
C ILE A 328 -10.46 -4.07 8.37
N ILE A 329 -10.39 -5.30 7.88
CA ILE A 329 -10.99 -5.69 6.59
C ILE A 329 -12.34 -6.32 6.88
N ILE A 330 -13.34 -5.89 6.15
CA ILE A 330 -14.72 -6.31 6.35
C ILE A 330 -15.23 -6.90 5.05
N HIS A 331 -15.54 -8.19 5.07
CA HIS A 331 -16.21 -8.86 3.98
C HIS A 331 -17.69 -8.98 4.31
N TYR A 332 -18.55 -8.61 3.37
CA TYR A 332 -19.96 -8.87 3.44
C TYR A 332 -20.38 -9.68 2.22
N THR A 333 -20.82 -10.91 2.44
CA THR A 333 -21.13 -11.89 1.39
C THR A 333 -22.55 -12.42 1.54
N GLU A 334 -23.12 -12.91 0.44
CA GLU A 334 -24.45 -13.54 0.47
C GLU A 334 -24.42 -14.83 1.28
N GLY A 335 -23.36 -15.63 1.09
CA GLY A 335 -23.20 -16.91 1.77
C GLY A 335 -22.15 -16.88 2.85
N SER A 336 -22.08 -17.95 3.62
CA SER A 336 -21.06 -18.16 4.65
C SER A 336 -20.51 -19.59 4.58
N ILE A 337 -19.26 -19.71 5.02
CA ILE A 337 -18.63 -21.01 5.31
C ILE A 337 -18.24 -21.00 6.77
N SER A 338 -18.80 -21.92 7.53
CA SER A 338 -18.36 -22.17 8.91
C SER A 338 -17.62 -23.49 9.00
N THR A 339 -16.78 -23.61 10.01
CA THR A 339 -16.00 -24.83 10.25
C THR A 339 -16.20 -25.32 11.66
N TYR A 340 -16.25 -26.65 11.83
CA TYR A 340 -16.18 -27.28 13.14
C TYR A 340 -15.31 -28.52 13.10
N GLN A 341 -14.66 -28.80 14.21
CA GLN A 341 -13.82 -29.98 14.36
C GLN A 341 -14.56 -31.09 15.09
N GLU A 342 -14.49 -32.28 14.51
CA GLU A 342 -14.95 -33.47 15.16
C GLU A 342 -13.88 -34.57 14.99
N ASN A 343 -13.34 -35.04 16.12
CA ASN A 343 -12.19 -35.95 16.15
C ASN A 343 -10.97 -35.35 15.40
N GLU A 344 -10.37 -36.08 14.46
CA GLU A 344 -9.24 -35.66 13.63
C GLU A 344 -9.69 -35.02 12.30
N LYS A 345 -10.94 -34.59 12.18
CA LYS A 345 -11.47 -34.03 10.95
C LYS A 345 -12.01 -32.63 11.18
N LEU A 346 -11.75 -31.78 10.19
CA LEU A 346 -12.36 -30.48 10.03
C LEU A 346 -13.51 -30.63 9.04
N PHE A 347 -14.70 -30.26 9.46
CA PHE A 347 -15.91 -30.23 8.64
C PHE A 347 -16.20 -28.79 8.22
N PHE A 348 -16.81 -28.66 7.05
CA PHE A 348 -17.22 -27.36 6.50
C PHE A 348 -18.73 -27.35 6.35
N GLU A 349 -19.36 -26.31 6.80
CA GLU A 349 -20.78 -26.04 6.60
C GLU A 349 -20.93 -24.80 5.73
N ILE A 350 -21.64 -24.95 4.61
CA ILE A 350 -21.80 -23.92 3.60
C ILE A 350 -23.26 -23.48 3.60
N ASN A 351 -23.49 -22.22 3.90
CA ASN A 351 -24.81 -21.60 3.85
C ASN A 351 -24.84 -20.57 2.72
N HIS A 352 -25.83 -20.66 1.86
CA HIS A 352 -26.08 -19.70 0.79
C HIS A 352 -27.60 -19.54 0.60
N PRO A 353 -28.11 -18.29 0.47
CA PRO A 353 -29.55 -18.05 0.33
C PRO A 353 -30.10 -18.63 -0.97
N ASP A 354 -29.30 -18.64 -2.03
CA ASP A 354 -29.69 -19.22 -3.31
C ASP A 354 -29.33 -20.71 -3.42
N LYS A 355 -29.97 -21.40 -4.32
CA LYS A 355 -29.59 -22.78 -4.65
C LYS A 355 -28.22 -22.80 -5.33
N TRP A 356 -27.30 -23.53 -4.74
CA TRP A 356 -25.98 -23.75 -5.30
C TRP A 356 -25.76 -25.21 -5.70
N SER A 357 -24.90 -25.44 -6.69
CA SER A 357 -24.64 -26.78 -7.24
C SER A 357 -23.35 -27.37 -6.67
N PHE A 358 -22.30 -26.57 -6.59
CA PHE A 358 -21.03 -26.97 -6.00
C PHE A 358 -20.24 -25.74 -5.55
N THR A 359 -19.31 -25.98 -4.63
CA THR A 359 -18.31 -24.98 -4.19
C THR A 359 -16.95 -25.66 -4.11
N LYS A 360 -15.89 -24.91 -4.33
CA LYS A 360 -14.52 -25.36 -4.13
C LYS A 360 -13.96 -24.65 -2.91
N ILE A 361 -13.51 -25.46 -1.93
CA ILE A 361 -12.88 -24.99 -0.70
C ILE A 361 -11.39 -25.27 -0.85
N THR A 362 -10.59 -24.26 -0.82
CA THR A 362 -9.12 -24.38 -0.88
C THR A 362 -8.55 -24.16 0.51
N ILE A 363 -7.80 -25.13 0.99
CA ILE A 363 -7.25 -25.14 2.34
C ILE A 363 -5.72 -25.16 2.21
N THR A 364 -5.05 -24.23 2.87
CA THR A 364 -3.59 -24.12 2.83
C THR A 364 -3.02 -24.34 4.23
N ASN A 365 -2.09 -25.27 4.36
CA ASN A 365 -1.34 -25.46 5.59
C ASN A 365 -0.35 -24.29 5.75
N SER A 366 -0.50 -23.51 6.80
CA SER A 366 0.28 -22.27 7.03
C SER A 366 1.76 -22.53 7.33
N LYS A 367 2.11 -23.74 7.78
CA LYS A 367 3.51 -24.09 8.11
C LYS A 367 4.33 -24.47 6.89
N ASN A 368 3.74 -25.17 5.92
CA ASN A 368 4.47 -25.72 4.77
C ASN A 368 3.96 -25.26 3.40
N GLY A 369 2.88 -24.47 3.37
CA GLY A 369 2.29 -23.95 2.14
C GLY A 369 1.53 -24.99 1.30
N ASN A 370 1.41 -26.24 1.76
CA ASN A 370 0.67 -27.26 1.02
C ASN A 370 -0.81 -26.90 0.92
N THR A 371 -1.37 -27.04 -0.25
CA THR A 371 -2.75 -26.67 -0.55
C THR A 371 -3.55 -27.90 -0.95
N GLU A 372 -4.73 -28.06 -0.36
CA GLU A 372 -5.72 -29.07 -0.71
C GLU A 372 -7.01 -28.37 -1.17
N THR A 373 -7.64 -28.88 -2.23
CA THR A 373 -8.92 -28.35 -2.72
C THR A 373 -9.99 -29.42 -2.59
N ILE A 374 -11.05 -29.10 -1.86
CA ILE A 374 -12.21 -29.96 -1.68
C ILE A 374 -13.38 -29.40 -2.48
N THR A 375 -14.06 -30.26 -3.24
CA THR A 375 -15.33 -29.87 -3.88
C THR A 375 -16.47 -30.30 -2.98
N ALA A 376 -17.28 -29.34 -2.58
CA ALA A 376 -18.51 -29.53 -1.81
C ALA A 376 -19.74 -29.47 -2.71
N THR A 377 -20.77 -30.23 -2.37
CA THR A 377 -22.11 -30.18 -2.97
C THR A 377 -23.15 -30.08 -1.86
N PRO A 378 -24.38 -29.60 -2.13
CA PRO A 378 -25.42 -29.47 -1.12
C PRO A 378 -25.73 -30.79 -0.36
N ASP A 379 -25.56 -31.90 -1.04
CA ASP A 379 -25.90 -33.23 -0.50
C ASP A 379 -24.77 -33.86 0.34
N ARG A 380 -23.60 -33.24 0.38
CA ARG A 380 -22.42 -33.81 1.05
C ARG A 380 -21.64 -32.76 1.86
N LYS A 381 -21.61 -32.94 3.20
CA LYS A 381 -20.74 -32.13 4.06
C LYS A 381 -19.27 -32.45 3.78
N PRO A 382 -18.50 -31.51 3.28
CA PRO A 382 -17.08 -31.73 3.02
C PRO A 382 -16.29 -31.78 4.32
N SER A 383 -15.26 -32.60 4.35
CA SER A 383 -14.35 -32.67 5.49
C SER A 383 -12.94 -33.02 5.04
N MET A 384 -11.95 -32.59 5.82
CA MET A 384 -10.55 -32.97 5.65
C MET A 384 -9.98 -33.54 6.94
N LYS A 385 -8.93 -34.35 6.82
CA LYS A 385 -8.16 -34.78 7.98
C LYS A 385 -7.22 -33.65 8.42
N ILE A 386 -7.22 -33.34 9.71
CA ILE A 386 -6.28 -32.39 10.29
C ILE A 386 -5.15 -33.14 11.00
N TYR A 387 -3.98 -32.54 11.02
CA TYR A 387 -2.81 -33.08 11.71
C TYR A 387 -2.51 -32.23 12.95
N GLU A 388 -2.11 -32.86 14.02
CA GLU A 388 -1.68 -32.17 15.23
C GLU A 388 -0.60 -31.11 14.89
N ASP A 389 -0.63 -29.99 15.59
CA ASP A 389 0.26 -28.84 15.40
C ASP A 389 0.20 -28.13 14.03
N SER A 390 -0.81 -28.36 13.23
CA SER A 390 -1.01 -27.64 11.97
C SER A 390 -1.99 -26.48 12.12
N GLN A 391 -1.69 -25.39 11.44
CA GLN A 391 -2.61 -24.28 11.26
C GLN A 391 -2.99 -24.22 9.78
N TYR A 392 -4.25 -23.96 9.51
CA TYR A 392 -4.79 -23.94 8.16
C TYR A 392 -5.47 -22.62 7.86
N TRP A 393 -5.31 -22.17 6.65
CA TRP A 393 -6.09 -21.08 6.04
C TRP A 393 -7.16 -21.72 5.14
N ILE A 394 -8.37 -21.19 5.22
CA ILE A 394 -9.55 -21.71 4.49
C ILE A 394 -10.11 -20.62 3.60
#